data_d4859c111c684ebc2140884181693288
#
_entry.id   d4859c111c684ebc2140884181693288
#
_cell.length_a   1.000
_cell.length_b   1.000
_cell.length_c   1.000
_cell.angle_alpha   90.00
_cell.angle_beta   90.00
_cell.angle_gamma   90.00
#
_symmetry.space_group_name_H-M   'P 1'
#
loop_
_entity.id
_entity.type
_entity.pdbx_description
1 polymer ?
#
loop_
_entity_poly.entity_id
_entity_poly.type
_entity_poly.pdbx_seq_one_letter_code
_entity_poly.pdbx_strand_id
1 'polypeptide(L)'
;RKKIPKSNPMNYVYKIILNSTFGLSNDDKSFFYDPELCMKITINGQLSLMMLYEQIMERIPGAIALLQNTDGVETIIPKAFYNEYMTICEEWEDKTNLNLEHDQYQKLILGDVNNYIGINDWINVDITKWREVKEKQPHYLFKVENDKFSFAPVKLKGRFDFHDLQLHKNKSKLVIPKAIYHYFVHNTLPEEYLETNKNILDYCIGGKSKGDWKQVARKIKDGVYHEEDLQKINRYYISKNGVKIVKVNKTDQREIQLEAGRWLQEVFNDIKIQPKWENYDIDKKYYLEAIEQEINGIIDVSSNQLKLF
;
A
#
# COMPACT_ATOMS: atom_id res chain seq x y z
N ARG A 1 -1.80 -10.95 -25.35
CA ARG A 1 -2.40 -10.72 -24.04
C ARG A 1 -3.67 -9.87 -24.13
N LYS A 2 -3.68 -8.75 -24.85
CA LYS A 2 -4.85 -7.84 -24.98
C LYS A 2 -6.13 -8.56 -25.49
N LYS A 3 -6.00 -9.61 -26.31
CA LYS A 3 -7.13 -10.40 -26.86
C LYS A 3 -7.67 -11.47 -25.91
N ILE A 4 -7.06 -11.64 -24.73
CA ILE A 4 -7.44 -12.68 -23.75
C ILE A 4 -8.02 -11.99 -22.52
N PRO A 5 -9.24 -12.35 -22.07
CA PRO A 5 -9.86 -11.77 -20.89
C PRO A 5 -8.97 -11.87 -19.65
N LYS A 6 -8.99 -10.86 -18.77
CA LYS A 6 -8.19 -10.85 -17.51
C LYS A 6 -8.55 -12.05 -16.59
N SER A 7 -9.76 -12.59 -16.70
CA SER A 7 -10.23 -13.79 -15.97
C SER A 7 -9.62 -15.11 -16.46
N ASN A 8 -9.04 -15.13 -17.66
CA ASN A 8 -8.40 -16.33 -18.20
C ASN A 8 -6.98 -16.48 -17.61
N PRO A 9 -6.63 -17.64 -17.02
CA PRO A 9 -5.29 -17.88 -16.46
C PRO A 9 -4.15 -17.62 -17.45
N MET A 10 -4.36 -17.86 -18.75
CA MET A 10 -3.37 -17.59 -19.78
C MET A 10 -3.00 -16.10 -19.89
N ASN A 11 -3.91 -15.19 -19.56
CA ASN A 11 -3.59 -13.75 -19.50
C ASN A 11 -2.49 -13.46 -18.45
N TYR A 12 -2.58 -14.13 -17.30
CA TYR A 12 -1.57 -14.03 -16.25
C TYR A 12 -0.24 -14.64 -16.68
N VAL A 13 -0.24 -15.82 -17.32
CA VAL A 13 0.98 -16.46 -17.84
C VAL A 13 1.70 -15.53 -18.83
N TYR A 14 0.99 -14.95 -19.79
CA TYR A 14 1.59 -14.00 -20.72
C TYR A 14 2.12 -12.73 -20.02
N LYS A 15 1.46 -12.27 -18.97
CA LYS A 15 1.98 -11.15 -18.16
C LYS A 15 3.33 -11.49 -17.54
N ILE A 16 3.44 -12.69 -16.95
CA ILE A 16 4.70 -13.14 -16.32
C ILE A 16 5.80 -13.29 -17.37
N ILE A 17 5.52 -13.91 -18.51
CA ILE A 17 6.50 -14.07 -19.59
C ILE A 17 7.06 -12.71 -20.03
N LEU A 18 6.19 -11.74 -20.33
CA LEU A 18 6.61 -10.41 -20.77
C LEU A 18 7.43 -9.68 -19.71
N ASN A 19 7.00 -9.71 -18.46
CA ASN A 19 7.73 -9.05 -17.36
C ASN A 19 9.07 -9.74 -17.07
N SER A 20 9.12 -11.09 -17.16
CA SER A 20 10.35 -11.85 -16.97
C SER A 20 11.35 -11.58 -18.07
N THR A 21 10.91 -11.47 -19.33
CA THR A 21 11.82 -11.13 -20.44
C THR A 21 12.49 -9.79 -20.22
N PHE A 22 11.73 -8.76 -19.78
CA PHE A 22 12.30 -7.47 -19.40
C PHE A 22 13.26 -7.58 -18.21
N GLY A 23 12.88 -8.31 -17.14
CA GLY A 23 13.76 -8.52 -15.98
C GLY A 23 15.06 -9.25 -16.35
N LEU A 24 14.96 -10.28 -17.18
CA LEU A 24 16.10 -11.07 -17.63
C LEU A 24 17.04 -10.29 -18.58
N SER A 25 16.55 -9.24 -19.23
CA SER A 25 17.43 -8.40 -20.07
C SER A 25 18.43 -7.56 -19.24
N ASN A 26 18.19 -7.41 -17.94
CA ASN A 26 19.12 -6.72 -17.03
C ASN A 26 19.89 -7.68 -16.08
N ASP A 27 19.75 -8.97 -16.23
CA ASP A 27 20.46 -9.99 -15.44
C ASP A 27 21.68 -10.49 -16.22
N ASP A 28 22.89 -10.21 -15.74
CA ASP A 28 24.17 -10.57 -16.35
C ASP A 28 24.40 -12.10 -16.52
N LYS A 29 23.60 -12.91 -15.84
CA LYS A 29 23.59 -14.37 -15.94
C LYS A 29 22.54 -14.91 -16.90
N SER A 30 21.74 -14.04 -17.48
CA SER A 30 20.64 -14.41 -18.38
C SER A 30 21.11 -14.56 -19.82
N PHE A 31 20.55 -15.55 -20.53
CA PHE A 31 20.72 -15.66 -21.98
C PHE A 31 20.14 -14.43 -22.74
N PHE A 32 19.16 -13.76 -22.13
CA PHE A 32 18.53 -12.55 -22.68
C PHE A 32 19.22 -11.25 -22.23
N TYR A 33 20.45 -11.32 -21.69
CA TYR A 33 21.15 -10.13 -21.20
C TYR A 33 21.37 -9.11 -22.31
N ASP A 34 20.67 -7.99 -22.19
CA ASP A 34 20.77 -6.82 -23.08
C ASP A 34 20.42 -5.56 -22.28
N PRO A 35 21.37 -5.02 -21.51
CA PRO A 35 21.14 -3.85 -20.66
C PRO A 35 20.81 -2.61 -21.48
N GLU A 36 21.24 -2.52 -22.74
CA GLU A 36 20.91 -1.40 -23.64
C GLU A 36 19.42 -1.44 -23.99
N LEU A 37 18.87 -2.60 -24.32
CA LEU A 37 17.43 -2.80 -24.55
C LEU A 37 16.63 -2.45 -23.30
N CYS A 38 17.05 -2.92 -22.13
CA CYS A 38 16.40 -2.60 -20.85
C CYS A 38 16.36 -1.09 -20.61
N MET A 39 17.48 -0.40 -20.82
CA MET A 39 17.58 1.05 -20.68
C MET A 39 16.68 1.79 -21.69
N LYS A 40 16.68 1.37 -22.96
CA LYS A 40 15.84 1.95 -24.02
C LYS A 40 14.35 1.82 -23.67
N ILE A 41 13.90 0.67 -23.19
CA ILE A 41 12.49 0.46 -22.78
C ILE A 41 12.13 1.41 -21.63
N THR A 42 12.99 1.50 -20.61
CA THR A 42 12.74 2.34 -19.43
C THR A 42 12.70 3.83 -19.78
N ILE A 43 13.68 4.32 -20.52
CA ILE A 43 13.77 5.74 -20.90
C ILE A 43 12.61 6.11 -21.83
N ASN A 44 12.31 5.28 -22.84
CA ASN A 44 11.19 5.55 -23.74
C ASN A 44 9.85 5.56 -23.01
N GLY A 45 9.65 4.69 -22.03
CA GLY A 45 8.46 4.72 -21.17
C GLY A 45 8.35 6.03 -20.39
N GLN A 46 9.43 6.48 -19.76
CA GLN A 46 9.48 7.74 -19.02
C GLN A 46 9.23 8.96 -19.93
N LEU A 47 9.90 9.01 -21.09
CA LEU A 47 9.72 10.12 -22.06
C LEU A 47 8.30 10.15 -22.63
N SER A 48 7.70 8.98 -22.88
CA SER A 48 6.30 8.91 -23.35
C SER A 48 5.33 9.48 -22.30
N LEU A 49 5.49 9.12 -21.02
CA LEU A 49 4.67 9.68 -19.94
C LEU A 49 4.93 11.18 -19.74
N MET A 50 6.18 11.62 -19.85
CA MET A 50 6.53 13.04 -19.76
C MET A 50 5.89 13.85 -20.87
N MET A 51 5.86 13.32 -22.09
CA MET A 51 5.15 13.95 -23.23
C MET A 51 3.65 14.09 -22.95
N LEU A 52 3.00 13.07 -22.36
CA LEU A 52 1.60 13.17 -21.95
C LEU A 52 1.40 14.27 -20.89
N TYR A 53 2.23 14.25 -19.86
CA TYR A 53 2.21 15.25 -18.79
C TYR A 53 2.35 16.68 -19.32
N GLU A 54 3.35 16.93 -20.16
CA GLU A 54 3.61 18.26 -20.75
C GLU A 54 2.41 18.75 -21.57
N GLN A 55 1.83 17.90 -22.40
CA GLN A 55 0.65 18.24 -23.20
C GLN A 55 -0.56 18.59 -22.32
N ILE A 56 -0.78 17.86 -21.23
CA ILE A 56 -1.87 18.16 -20.28
C ILE A 56 -1.63 19.52 -19.61
N MET A 57 -0.41 19.76 -19.11
CA MET A 57 -0.09 21.01 -18.40
C MET A 57 -0.11 22.24 -19.32
N GLU A 58 0.29 22.08 -20.58
CA GLU A 58 0.33 23.18 -21.56
C GLU A 58 -1.07 23.52 -22.09
N ARG A 59 -1.90 22.52 -22.40
CA ARG A 59 -3.16 22.73 -23.13
C ARG A 59 -4.37 22.88 -22.21
N ILE A 60 -4.29 22.47 -20.94
CA ILE A 60 -5.41 22.53 -20.00
C ILE A 60 -5.14 23.59 -18.92
N PRO A 61 -5.74 24.79 -19.03
CA PRO A 61 -5.66 25.80 -17.99
C PRO A 61 -6.20 25.29 -16.65
N GLY A 62 -5.42 25.43 -15.59
CA GLY A 62 -5.81 24.98 -14.24
C GLY A 62 -5.64 23.48 -14.01
N ALA A 63 -5.00 22.74 -14.91
CA ALA A 63 -4.55 21.38 -14.61
C ALA A 63 -3.49 21.39 -13.51
N ILE A 64 -3.56 20.42 -12.62
CA ILE A 64 -2.59 20.25 -11.52
C ILE A 64 -2.05 18.83 -11.56
N ALA A 65 -0.73 18.68 -11.63
CA ALA A 65 -0.09 17.39 -11.48
C ALA A 65 -0.05 16.99 -10.00
N LEU A 66 -0.48 15.78 -9.71
CA LEU A 66 -0.46 15.22 -8.36
C LEU A 66 0.71 14.26 -8.18
N LEU A 67 0.85 13.32 -9.08
CA LEU A 67 1.96 12.37 -9.08
C LEU A 67 2.24 11.82 -10.48
N GLN A 68 3.47 11.41 -10.68
CA GLN A 68 3.91 10.64 -11.84
C GLN A 68 4.75 9.46 -11.34
N ASN A 69 4.46 8.28 -11.84
CA ASN A 69 5.21 7.07 -11.53
C ASN A 69 5.71 6.39 -12.82
N THR A 70 6.13 5.13 -12.73
CA THR A 70 6.73 4.39 -13.85
C THR A 70 5.76 4.17 -15.02
N ASP A 71 4.45 4.07 -14.75
CA ASP A 71 3.42 3.64 -15.68
C ASP A 71 2.13 4.47 -15.65
N GLY A 72 2.14 5.62 -14.97
CA GLY A 72 0.96 6.47 -14.88
C GLY A 72 1.25 7.93 -14.49
N VAL A 73 0.30 8.78 -14.82
CA VAL A 73 0.24 10.19 -14.43
C VAL A 73 -1.11 10.43 -13.77
N GLU A 74 -1.13 11.00 -12.57
CA GLU A 74 -2.34 11.42 -11.87
C GLU A 74 -2.42 12.93 -11.90
N THR A 75 -3.54 13.46 -12.41
CA THR A 75 -3.75 14.90 -12.59
C THR A 75 -5.15 15.30 -12.14
N ILE A 76 -5.27 16.54 -11.70
CA ILE A 76 -6.55 17.20 -11.51
C ILE A 76 -6.87 17.97 -12.78
N ILE A 77 -8.00 17.67 -13.39
CA ILE A 77 -8.48 18.32 -14.60
C ILE A 77 -9.80 19.04 -14.30
N PRO A 78 -9.91 20.37 -14.57
CA PRO A 78 -11.19 21.06 -14.45
C PRO A 78 -12.23 20.43 -15.38
N LYS A 79 -13.43 20.20 -14.91
CA LYS A 79 -14.49 19.48 -15.67
C LYS A 79 -14.77 20.08 -17.05
N ALA A 80 -14.63 21.40 -17.21
CA ALA A 80 -14.83 22.09 -18.46
C ALA A 80 -13.85 21.65 -19.57
N PHE A 81 -12.69 21.12 -19.20
CA PHE A 81 -11.64 20.68 -20.11
C PHE A 81 -11.55 19.17 -20.26
N TYR A 82 -12.55 18.40 -19.79
CA TYR A 82 -12.53 16.95 -19.87
C TYR A 82 -12.41 16.44 -21.32
N ASN A 83 -13.13 17.06 -22.27
CA ASN A 83 -13.04 16.67 -23.68
C ASN A 83 -11.63 16.95 -24.27
N GLU A 84 -11.03 18.07 -23.91
CA GLU A 84 -9.65 18.40 -24.31
C GLU A 84 -8.67 17.37 -23.74
N TYR A 85 -8.83 17.00 -22.48
CA TYR A 85 -8.04 15.93 -21.87
C TYR A 85 -8.14 14.61 -22.64
N MET A 86 -9.35 14.20 -23.02
CA MET A 86 -9.55 12.98 -23.83
C MET A 86 -8.87 13.07 -25.17
N THR A 87 -8.97 14.23 -25.86
CA THR A 87 -8.26 14.48 -27.13
C THR A 87 -6.75 14.33 -26.98
N ILE A 88 -6.16 14.90 -25.93
CA ILE A 88 -4.73 14.78 -25.63
C ILE A 88 -4.34 13.30 -25.44
N CYS A 89 -5.17 12.54 -24.72
CA CYS A 89 -4.94 11.11 -24.50
C CYS A 89 -4.99 10.30 -25.81
N GLU A 90 -5.97 10.56 -26.66
CA GLU A 90 -6.09 9.91 -27.98
C GLU A 90 -4.90 10.24 -28.89
N GLU A 91 -4.48 11.51 -28.97
CA GLU A 91 -3.30 11.92 -29.71
C GLU A 91 -2.03 11.25 -29.22
N TRP A 92 -1.92 11.07 -27.89
CA TRP A 92 -0.80 10.37 -27.27
C TRP A 92 -0.81 8.87 -27.59
N GLU A 93 -1.98 8.22 -27.54
CA GLU A 93 -2.15 6.81 -27.90
C GLU A 93 -1.74 6.56 -29.36
N ASP A 94 -2.17 7.43 -30.25
CA ASP A 94 -1.84 7.36 -31.69
C ASP A 94 -0.33 7.50 -31.94
N LYS A 95 0.32 8.44 -31.26
CA LYS A 95 1.77 8.67 -31.38
C LYS A 95 2.61 7.54 -30.83
N THR A 96 2.20 6.97 -29.70
CA THR A 96 3.00 5.96 -28.96
C THR A 96 2.65 4.54 -29.32
N ASN A 97 1.49 4.32 -29.96
CA ASN A 97 0.87 3.01 -30.17
C ASN A 97 0.68 2.21 -28.85
N LEU A 98 0.53 2.94 -27.74
CA LEU A 98 0.18 2.40 -26.43
C LEU A 98 -1.28 2.74 -26.11
N ASN A 99 -1.86 2.12 -25.09
CA ASN A 99 -3.23 2.45 -24.65
C ASN A 99 -3.19 2.88 -23.19
N LEU A 100 -3.94 3.93 -22.87
CA LEU A 100 -4.17 4.41 -21.53
C LEU A 100 -5.35 3.65 -20.89
N GLU A 101 -5.26 3.37 -19.61
CA GLU A 101 -6.40 3.00 -18.78
C GLU A 101 -6.72 4.23 -17.91
N HIS A 102 -7.98 4.66 -17.91
CA HIS A 102 -8.43 5.84 -17.17
C HIS A 102 -9.13 5.43 -15.88
N ASP A 103 -8.61 5.89 -14.76
CA ASP A 103 -9.28 5.82 -13.45
C ASP A 103 -9.74 7.22 -13.06
N GLN A 104 -10.98 7.35 -12.60
CA GLN A 104 -11.51 8.62 -12.08
C GLN A 104 -11.80 8.48 -10.59
N TYR A 105 -11.31 9.40 -9.79
CA TYR A 105 -11.52 9.44 -8.35
C TYR A 105 -12.32 10.67 -7.93
N GLN A 106 -13.36 10.47 -7.11
CA GLN A 106 -14.02 11.56 -6.41
C GLN A 106 -13.17 12.08 -5.24
N LYS A 107 -12.30 11.21 -4.69
CA LYS A 107 -11.38 11.53 -3.61
C LYS A 107 -10.09 10.72 -3.76
N LEU A 108 -8.96 11.38 -3.62
CA LEU A 108 -7.63 10.76 -3.66
C LEU A 108 -6.82 11.19 -2.44
N ILE A 109 -6.34 10.22 -1.69
CA ILE A 109 -5.57 10.38 -0.46
C ILE A 109 -4.16 9.87 -0.78
N LEU A 110 -3.20 10.78 -0.87
CA LEU A 110 -1.84 10.53 -1.32
C LEU A 110 -0.88 10.53 -0.13
N GLY A 111 -0.32 9.37 0.18
CA GLY A 111 0.84 9.26 1.08
C GLY A 111 2.14 9.50 0.34
N ASP A 112 2.30 8.84 -0.81
CA ASP A 112 3.39 9.05 -1.77
C ASP A 112 3.02 8.40 -3.11
N VAL A 113 3.94 8.42 -4.08
CA VAL A 113 3.77 7.93 -5.46
C VAL A 113 3.21 6.51 -5.58
N ASN A 114 3.54 5.64 -4.62
CA ASN A 114 3.14 4.23 -4.62
C ASN A 114 2.17 3.86 -3.48
N ASN A 115 1.84 4.81 -2.62
CA ASN A 115 1.01 4.60 -1.44
C ASN A 115 -0.16 5.58 -1.43
N TYR A 116 -1.30 5.15 -1.94
CA TYR A 116 -2.50 5.98 -2.02
C TYR A 116 -3.81 5.21 -1.86
N ILE A 117 -4.87 5.94 -1.55
CA ILE A 117 -6.26 5.46 -1.48
C ILE A 117 -7.06 6.28 -2.47
N GLY A 118 -7.62 5.64 -3.50
CA GLY A 118 -8.51 6.27 -4.48
C GLY A 118 -9.95 5.83 -4.26
N ILE A 119 -10.87 6.78 -4.13
CA ILE A 119 -12.30 6.51 -4.01
C ILE A 119 -12.96 6.94 -5.32
N ASN A 120 -13.54 5.96 -6.03
CA ASN A 120 -14.24 6.22 -7.29
C ASN A 120 -15.66 6.78 -7.04
N ASP A 121 -16.33 7.19 -8.11
CA ASP A 121 -17.71 7.64 -8.05
C ASP A 121 -18.68 6.57 -7.58
N TRP A 122 -19.82 6.99 -7.03
CA TRP A 122 -20.88 6.13 -6.57
C TRP A 122 -21.61 5.45 -7.74
N ILE A 123 -21.76 4.14 -7.64
CA ILE A 123 -22.44 3.28 -8.64
C ILE A 123 -23.76 2.79 -8.03
N ASN A 124 -24.88 3.13 -8.67
CA ASN A 124 -26.20 2.64 -8.27
C ASN A 124 -26.42 1.24 -8.82
N VAL A 125 -26.90 0.34 -7.98
CA VAL A 125 -27.13 -1.07 -8.33
C VAL A 125 -28.38 -1.61 -7.63
N ASP A 126 -28.86 -2.77 -8.08
CA ASP A 126 -29.87 -3.52 -7.32
C ASP A 126 -29.29 -4.17 -6.04
N ILE A 127 -30.18 -4.60 -5.15
CA ILE A 127 -29.82 -5.19 -3.86
C ILE A 127 -28.97 -6.48 -4.01
N THR A 128 -29.19 -7.27 -5.06
CA THR A 128 -28.50 -8.54 -5.30
C THR A 128 -27.03 -8.26 -5.62
N LYS A 129 -26.80 -7.34 -6.55
CA LYS A 129 -25.44 -6.89 -6.92
C LYS A 129 -24.75 -6.21 -5.76
N TRP A 130 -25.47 -5.38 -4.99
CA TRP A 130 -24.91 -4.70 -3.81
C TRP A 130 -24.41 -5.70 -2.76
N ARG A 131 -25.19 -6.75 -2.46
CA ARG A 131 -24.78 -7.81 -1.53
C ARG A 131 -23.58 -8.59 -2.03
N GLU A 132 -23.57 -8.99 -3.32
CA GLU A 132 -22.44 -9.66 -3.95
C GLU A 132 -21.15 -8.87 -3.84
N VAL A 133 -21.21 -7.56 -4.16
CA VAL A 133 -20.02 -6.68 -4.10
C VAL A 133 -19.58 -6.50 -2.65
N LYS A 134 -20.50 -6.32 -1.72
CA LYS A 134 -20.17 -6.16 -0.29
C LYS A 134 -19.47 -7.38 0.31
N GLU A 135 -19.86 -8.57 -0.12
CA GLU A 135 -19.21 -9.81 0.31
C GLU A 135 -17.80 -9.95 -0.29
N LYS A 136 -17.64 -9.66 -1.59
CA LYS A 136 -16.36 -9.82 -2.30
C LYS A 136 -15.36 -8.68 -2.05
N GLN A 137 -15.86 -7.47 -1.81
CA GLN A 137 -15.07 -6.24 -1.69
C GLN A 137 -15.50 -5.45 -0.44
N PRO A 138 -15.31 -5.98 0.77
CA PRO A 138 -15.81 -5.36 2.01
C PRO A 138 -15.19 -4.00 2.31
N HIS A 139 -14.08 -3.64 1.64
CA HIS A 139 -13.41 -2.35 1.77
C HIS A 139 -14.01 -1.24 0.90
N TYR A 140 -14.95 -1.55 0.01
CA TYR A 140 -15.66 -0.52 -0.74
C TYR A 140 -16.59 0.27 0.19
N LEU A 141 -16.94 1.47 -0.21
CA LEU A 141 -17.95 2.24 0.48
C LEU A 141 -19.34 1.77 0.05
N PHE A 142 -20.25 1.63 1.01
CA PHE A 142 -21.62 1.17 0.78
C PHE A 142 -22.62 2.15 1.37
N LYS A 143 -23.67 2.45 0.61
CA LYS A 143 -24.72 3.36 0.99
C LYS A 143 -26.09 2.79 0.64
N VAL A 144 -27.07 3.02 1.51
CA VAL A 144 -28.49 2.74 1.29
C VAL A 144 -29.26 4.00 1.65
N GLU A 145 -29.91 4.59 0.68
CA GLU A 145 -30.74 5.79 0.86
C GLU A 145 -32.03 5.63 0.07
N ASN A 146 -33.19 5.81 0.72
CA ASN A 146 -34.53 5.74 0.09
C ASN A 146 -34.67 4.48 -0.80
N ASP A 147 -34.33 3.29 -0.27
CA ASP A 147 -34.33 1.99 -0.94
C ASP A 147 -33.44 1.92 -2.19
N LYS A 148 -32.55 2.88 -2.39
CA LYS A 148 -31.50 2.83 -3.41
C LYS A 148 -30.20 2.33 -2.83
N PHE A 149 -29.64 1.34 -3.49
CA PHE A 149 -28.38 0.70 -3.10
C PHE A 149 -27.25 1.21 -3.98
N SER A 150 -26.18 1.67 -3.36
CA SER A 150 -25.00 2.12 -4.10
C SER A 150 -23.70 1.71 -3.40
N PHE A 151 -22.63 1.64 -4.15
CA PHE A 151 -21.30 1.47 -3.62
C PHE A 151 -20.30 2.36 -4.39
N ALA A 152 -19.23 2.76 -3.73
CA ALA A 152 -18.09 3.40 -4.38
C ALA A 152 -16.87 2.48 -4.27
N PRO A 153 -16.27 2.06 -5.40
CA PRO A 153 -15.04 1.30 -5.39
C PRO A 153 -13.92 2.06 -4.71
N VAL A 154 -13.15 1.37 -3.89
CA VAL A 154 -11.96 1.94 -3.22
C VAL A 154 -10.74 1.20 -3.73
N LYS A 155 -9.82 1.93 -4.34
CA LYS A 155 -8.52 1.42 -4.81
C LYS A 155 -7.47 1.67 -3.75
N LEU A 156 -6.87 0.61 -3.27
CA LEU A 156 -5.82 0.66 -2.26
C LEU A 156 -4.48 0.30 -2.89
N LYS A 157 -3.45 1.12 -2.69
CA LYS A 157 -2.12 0.90 -3.24
C LYS A 157 -1.04 0.92 -2.17
N GLY A 158 -0.01 0.10 -2.44
CA GLY A 158 1.19 0.03 -1.62
C GLY A 158 0.93 -0.44 -0.19
N ARG A 159 1.25 0.39 0.79
CA ARG A 159 1.03 0.07 2.22
C ARG A 159 -0.45 0.01 2.60
N PHE A 160 -1.33 0.70 1.86
CA PHE A 160 -2.77 0.67 2.05
C PHE A 160 -3.43 -0.58 1.45
N ASP A 161 -2.72 -1.37 0.64
CA ASP A 161 -3.20 -2.65 0.13
C ASP A 161 -3.10 -3.73 1.22
N PHE A 162 -4.11 -3.78 2.11
CA PHE A 162 -4.18 -4.68 3.26
C PHE A 162 -5.32 -5.71 3.18
N HIS A 163 -6.06 -5.79 2.04
CA HIS A 163 -7.20 -6.70 1.92
C HIS A 163 -6.81 -8.12 1.58
N ASP A 164 -5.90 -8.30 0.62
CA ASP A 164 -5.43 -9.62 0.17
C ASP A 164 -4.11 -10.02 0.86
N LEU A 165 -4.02 -9.77 2.16
CA LEU A 165 -2.81 -10.08 2.91
C LEU A 165 -2.61 -11.57 3.05
N GLN A 166 -1.65 -12.07 2.31
CA GLN A 166 -1.12 -13.40 2.53
C GLN A 166 -0.21 -13.37 3.77
N LEU A 167 -0.48 -14.23 4.74
CA LEU A 167 0.25 -14.28 6.02
C LEU A 167 1.77 -14.36 5.86
N HIS A 168 2.26 -14.96 4.78
CA HIS A 168 3.70 -15.06 4.50
C HIS A 168 4.33 -13.74 4.02
N LYS A 169 3.56 -12.77 3.54
CA LYS A 169 4.07 -11.46 3.10
C LYS A 169 4.36 -10.50 4.24
N ASN A 170 3.97 -10.85 5.45
CA ASN A 170 4.35 -10.23 6.71
C ASN A 170 4.54 -8.70 6.65
N LYS A 171 3.50 -7.97 6.29
CA LYS A 171 3.50 -6.51 6.36
C LYS A 171 3.53 -6.11 7.84
N SER A 172 4.43 -5.20 8.19
CA SER A 172 4.60 -4.72 9.56
C SER A 172 3.68 -3.56 9.87
N LYS A 173 3.21 -3.50 11.12
CA LYS A 173 2.45 -2.36 11.67
C LYS A 173 1.21 -2.00 10.85
N LEU A 174 0.45 -3.01 10.43
CA LEU A 174 -0.76 -2.82 9.62
C LEU A 174 -1.82 -1.93 10.28
N VAL A 175 -1.79 -1.82 11.60
CA VAL A 175 -2.66 -0.93 12.35
C VAL A 175 -2.54 0.53 11.90
N ILE A 176 -1.34 0.95 11.47
CA ILE A 176 -1.09 2.32 11.01
C ILE A 176 -1.83 2.61 9.69
N PRO A 177 -1.55 1.92 8.56
CA PRO A 177 -2.28 2.21 7.32
C PRO A 177 -3.78 1.92 7.40
N LYS A 178 -4.22 0.98 8.24
CA LYS A 178 -5.65 0.76 8.49
C LYS A 178 -6.29 1.92 9.24
N ALA A 179 -5.65 2.45 10.27
CA ALA A 179 -6.14 3.62 10.99
C ALA A 179 -6.23 4.85 10.08
N ILE A 180 -5.22 5.08 9.23
CA ILE A 180 -5.23 6.17 8.24
C ILE A 180 -6.38 5.99 7.25
N TYR A 181 -6.60 4.77 6.76
CA TYR A 181 -7.75 4.46 5.91
C TYR A 181 -9.08 4.81 6.63
N HIS A 182 -9.26 4.38 7.86
CA HIS A 182 -10.46 4.67 8.64
C HIS A 182 -10.64 6.17 8.91
N TYR A 183 -9.55 6.89 9.14
CA TYR A 183 -9.58 8.33 9.34
C TYR A 183 -10.09 9.07 8.09
N PHE A 184 -9.49 8.85 6.93
CA PHE A 184 -9.84 9.58 5.70
C PHE A 184 -11.12 9.08 5.01
N VAL A 185 -11.47 7.81 5.18
CA VAL A 185 -12.57 7.16 4.46
C VAL A 185 -13.84 7.08 5.32
N HIS A 186 -13.69 6.81 6.62
CA HIS A 186 -14.81 6.63 7.54
C HIS A 186 -14.93 7.71 8.61
N ASN A 187 -14.05 8.72 8.60
CA ASN A 187 -13.97 9.79 9.61
C ASN A 187 -13.85 9.26 11.06
N THR A 188 -13.15 8.14 11.23
CA THR A 188 -12.87 7.53 12.54
C THR A 188 -11.56 8.10 13.09
N LEU A 189 -11.57 8.64 14.30
CA LEU A 189 -10.34 9.16 14.91
C LEU A 189 -9.31 8.04 15.16
N PRO A 190 -8.01 8.33 15.04
CA PRO A 190 -6.96 7.33 15.26
C PRO A 190 -7.06 6.63 16.63
N GLU A 191 -7.34 7.37 17.70
CA GLU A 191 -7.52 6.84 19.05
C GLU A 191 -8.70 5.85 19.11
N GLU A 192 -9.85 6.23 18.52
CA GLU A 192 -11.03 5.38 18.46
C GLU A 192 -10.74 4.09 17.70
N TYR A 193 -10.02 4.18 16.58
CA TYR A 193 -9.62 3.00 15.82
C TYR A 193 -8.72 2.08 16.65
N LEU A 194 -7.72 2.62 17.36
CA LEU A 194 -6.83 1.85 18.23
C LEU A 194 -7.55 1.20 19.42
N GLU A 195 -8.65 1.80 19.91
CA GLU A 195 -9.46 1.20 20.97
C GLU A 195 -10.36 0.07 20.45
N THR A 196 -10.85 0.17 19.23
CA THR A 196 -11.76 -0.81 18.63
C THR A 196 -11.04 -1.98 17.97
N ASN A 197 -9.84 -1.77 17.41
CA ASN A 197 -9.08 -2.83 16.77
C ASN A 197 -8.46 -3.80 17.80
N LYS A 198 -9.00 -5.01 17.85
CA LYS A 198 -8.56 -6.09 18.75
C LYS A 198 -7.71 -7.17 18.05
N ASN A 199 -7.20 -6.89 16.84
CA ASN A 199 -6.37 -7.83 16.12
C ASN A 199 -4.88 -7.57 16.41
N ILE A 200 -4.26 -8.37 17.28
CA ILE A 200 -2.84 -8.21 17.64
C ILE A 200 -1.90 -8.30 16.43
N LEU A 201 -2.26 -9.05 15.39
CA LEU A 201 -1.41 -9.18 14.20
C LEU A 201 -1.28 -7.87 13.42
N ASP A 202 -2.23 -6.95 13.55
CA ASP A 202 -2.15 -5.62 12.93
C ASP A 202 -1.07 -4.74 13.60
N TYR A 203 -0.80 -4.96 14.88
CA TYR A 203 0.24 -4.26 15.65
C TYR A 203 1.62 -4.85 15.44
N CYS A 204 1.73 -6.03 14.82
CA CYS A 204 2.98 -6.75 14.74
C CYS A 204 3.98 -6.17 13.74
N ILE A 205 5.24 -6.35 14.09
CA ILE A 205 6.42 -6.20 13.25
C ILE A 205 6.93 -7.59 12.92
N GLY A 206 7.31 -7.84 11.68
CA GLY A 206 7.97 -9.08 11.30
C GLY A 206 9.47 -9.02 11.49
N GLY A 207 10.00 -9.86 12.39
CA GLY A 207 11.42 -10.12 12.52
C GLY A 207 11.84 -11.31 11.68
N LYS A 208 12.82 -11.15 10.77
CA LYS A 208 13.42 -12.25 10.01
C LYS A 208 14.94 -12.13 10.03
N SER A 209 15.61 -13.23 10.40
CA SER A 209 17.06 -13.36 10.27
C SER A 209 17.43 -14.36 9.19
N LYS A 210 18.46 -14.07 8.40
CA LYS A 210 18.99 -14.91 7.32
C LYS A 210 20.49 -15.07 7.48
N GLY A 211 21.02 -16.18 6.96
CA GLY A 211 22.46 -16.46 6.98
C GLY A 211 23.02 -16.46 8.40
N ASP A 212 24.06 -15.70 8.62
CA ASP A 212 24.80 -15.62 9.89
C ASP A 212 24.15 -14.73 10.95
N TRP A 213 22.95 -14.21 10.71
CA TRP A 213 22.22 -13.40 11.67
C TRP A 213 21.30 -14.27 12.55
N LYS A 214 21.28 -14.00 13.86
CA LYS A 214 20.31 -14.53 14.81
C LYS A 214 19.52 -13.37 15.45
N GLN A 215 18.36 -13.68 15.99
CA GLN A 215 17.59 -12.75 16.82
C GLN A 215 17.76 -13.12 18.28
N VAL A 216 17.94 -12.12 19.12
CA VAL A 216 18.19 -12.29 20.56
C VAL A 216 17.29 -11.35 21.34
N ALA A 217 16.56 -11.89 22.32
CA ALA A 217 15.84 -11.11 23.32
C ALA A 217 16.77 -10.80 24.50
N ARG A 218 16.78 -9.54 24.93
CA ARG A 218 17.59 -9.09 26.07
C ARG A 218 16.71 -8.57 27.19
N LYS A 219 16.81 -9.22 28.33
CA LYS A 219 16.06 -8.90 29.55
C LYS A 219 17.03 -8.54 30.67
N ILE A 220 16.65 -7.55 31.46
CA ILE A 220 17.29 -7.31 32.77
C ILE A 220 16.34 -7.83 33.83
N LYS A 221 16.73 -8.87 34.55
CA LYS A 221 15.96 -9.42 35.65
C LYS A 221 16.85 -9.41 36.91
N ASP A 222 16.38 -8.80 37.99
CA ASP A 222 17.09 -8.71 39.25
C ASP A 222 18.53 -8.12 39.11
N GLY A 223 18.70 -7.13 38.19
CA GLY A 223 20.00 -6.54 37.88
C GLY A 223 20.93 -7.40 37.03
N VAL A 224 20.53 -8.58 36.65
CA VAL A 224 21.29 -9.52 35.81
C VAL A 224 20.80 -9.44 34.38
N TYR A 225 21.76 -9.41 33.46
CA TYR A 225 21.51 -9.40 32.01
C TYR A 225 21.31 -10.83 31.51
N HIS A 226 20.13 -11.09 30.94
CA HIS A 226 19.79 -12.36 30.35
C HIS A 226 19.60 -12.22 28.84
N GLU A 227 20.18 -13.14 28.07
CA GLU A 227 19.99 -13.27 26.65
C GLU A 227 19.27 -14.57 26.30
N GLU A 228 18.32 -14.50 25.39
CA GLU A 228 17.58 -15.66 24.90
C GLU A 228 17.60 -15.63 23.36
N ASP A 229 18.08 -16.72 22.76
CA ASP A 229 18.07 -16.89 21.31
C ASP A 229 16.62 -17.15 20.84
N LEU A 230 16.19 -16.36 19.87
CA LEU A 230 14.86 -16.45 19.31
C LEU A 230 14.84 -17.19 17.96
N GLN A 231 13.65 -17.60 17.53
CA GLN A 231 13.45 -18.22 16.23
C GLN A 231 13.88 -17.28 15.07
N LYS A 232 14.15 -17.85 13.90
CA LYS A 232 14.56 -17.07 12.73
C LYS A 232 13.47 -16.16 12.17
N ILE A 233 12.21 -16.49 12.40
CA ILE A 233 11.05 -15.73 11.94
C ILE A 233 10.08 -15.58 13.10
N ASN A 234 9.89 -14.36 13.56
CA ASN A 234 9.01 -14.04 14.68
C ASN A 234 8.17 -12.81 14.37
N ARG A 235 7.14 -12.61 15.17
CA ARG A 235 6.28 -11.43 15.18
C ARG A 235 6.36 -10.78 16.55
N TYR A 236 6.49 -9.46 16.56
CA TYR A 236 6.60 -8.65 17.77
C TYR A 236 5.67 -7.45 17.68
N TYR A 237 5.11 -7.02 18.78
CA TYR A 237 4.46 -5.71 18.88
C TYR A 237 5.26 -4.79 19.79
N ILE A 238 5.05 -3.48 19.66
CA ILE A 238 5.65 -2.48 20.57
C ILE A 238 4.89 -2.55 21.89
N SER A 239 5.61 -2.90 22.95
CA SER A 239 5.11 -3.17 24.28
C SER A 239 5.54 -2.08 25.25
N LYS A 240 4.77 -1.86 26.32
CA LYS A 240 5.15 -0.97 27.41
C LYS A 240 6.25 -1.59 28.30
N ASN A 241 6.21 -2.91 28.50
CA ASN A 241 7.06 -3.64 29.46
C ASN A 241 7.78 -4.84 28.81
N GLY A 242 8.00 -4.82 27.50
CA GLY A 242 8.65 -5.93 26.79
C GLY A 242 10.15 -6.02 26.99
N VAL A 243 10.83 -6.51 25.98
CA VAL A 243 12.28 -6.71 25.97
C VAL A 243 12.95 -6.00 24.80
N LYS A 244 14.24 -5.76 24.87
CA LYS A 244 15.04 -5.38 23.71
C LYS A 244 15.21 -6.58 22.80
N ILE A 245 14.93 -6.41 21.50
CA ILE A 245 15.20 -7.45 20.50
C ILE A 245 16.23 -6.92 19.49
N VAL A 246 17.31 -7.66 19.35
CA VAL A 246 18.41 -7.32 18.46
C VAL A 246 18.66 -8.46 17.46
N LYS A 247 19.14 -8.13 16.28
CA LYS A 247 19.78 -9.08 15.38
C LYS A 247 21.28 -9.01 15.63
N VAL A 248 21.88 -10.17 15.89
CA VAL A 248 23.31 -10.30 16.10
C VAL A 248 23.89 -11.12 14.96
N ASN A 249 24.93 -10.60 14.33
CA ASN A 249 25.72 -11.35 13.38
C ASN A 249 26.65 -12.32 14.12
N LYS A 250 26.61 -13.60 13.78
CA LYS A 250 27.38 -14.65 14.47
C LYS A 250 28.89 -14.55 14.21
N THR A 251 29.28 -13.99 13.06
CA THR A 251 30.68 -13.91 12.64
C THR A 251 31.41 -12.72 13.25
N ASP A 252 30.85 -11.52 13.10
CA ASP A 252 31.51 -10.27 13.51
C ASP A 252 30.85 -9.58 14.72
N GLN A 253 29.83 -10.20 15.31
CA GLN A 253 29.09 -9.73 16.49
C GLN A 253 28.42 -8.37 16.30
N ARG A 254 28.26 -7.88 15.07
CA ARG A 254 27.50 -6.65 14.81
C ARG A 254 26.04 -6.82 15.23
N GLU A 255 25.50 -5.75 15.78
CA GLU A 255 24.13 -5.74 16.27
C GLU A 255 23.26 -4.72 15.52
N ILE A 256 22.02 -5.10 15.26
CA ILE A 256 20.98 -4.24 14.69
C ILE A 256 19.76 -4.37 15.59
N GLN A 257 19.35 -3.28 16.24
CA GLN A 257 18.13 -3.23 17.03
C GLN A 257 16.93 -3.25 16.10
N LEU A 258 15.91 -4.07 16.40
CA LEU A 258 14.71 -4.20 15.55
C LEU A 258 13.85 -2.93 15.54
N GLU A 259 13.67 -2.29 16.69
CA GLU A 259 13.03 -0.98 16.82
C GLU A 259 13.84 -0.18 17.84
N ALA A 260 14.59 0.81 17.35
CA ALA A 260 15.50 1.58 18.19
C ALA A 260 14.76 2.31 19.32
N GLY A 261 15.24 2.12 20.56
CA GLY A 261 14.66 2.77 21.73
C GLY A 261 13.30 2.23 22.20
N ARG A 262 12.81 1.11 21.64
CA ARG A 262 11.51 0.54 22.00
C ARG A 262 11.63 -0.85 22.62
N TRP A 263 10.66 -1.19 23.46
CA TRP A 263 10.49 -2.51 24.04
C TRP A 263 9.55 -3.32 23.16
N LEU A 264 9.85 -4.59 22.99
CA LEU A 264 9.10 -5.49 22.11
C LEU A 264 8.62 -6.71 22.89
N GLN A 265 7.47 -7.22 22.52
CA GLN A 265 6.95 -8.48 23.02
C GLN A 265 6.62 -9.41 21.85
N GLU A 266 7.05 -10.67 21.96
CA GLU A 266 6.77 -11.70 20.97
C GLU A 266 5.29 -12.09 20.96
N VAL A 267 4.78 -12.38 19.75
CA VAL A 267 3.41 -12.87 19.53
C VAL A 267 3.50 -14.29 18.99
N PHE A 268 2.68 -15.19 19.53
CA PHE A 268 2.57 -16.54 19.00
C PHE A 268 2.11 -16.53 17.54
N ASN A 269 2.73 -17.36 16.71
CA ASN A 269 2.36 -17.49 15.31
C ASN A 269 1.06 -18.29 15.10
N ASP A 270 0.60 -19.02 16.11
CA ASP A 270 -0.66 -19.74 16.05
C ASP A 270 -1.80 -18.87 16.58
N ILE A 271 -2.74 -18.53 15.68
CA ILE A 271 -3.92 -17.73 16.02
C ILE A 271 -4.81 -18.39 17.09
N LYS A 272 -4.80 -19.73 17.17
CA LYS A 272 -5.66 -20.48 18.10
C LYS A 272 -5.23 -20.39 19.56
N ILE A 273 -3.95 -20.07 19.81
CA ILE A 273 -3.36 -19.99 21.15
C ILE A 273 -3.04 -18.58 21.60
N GLN A 274 -3.60 -17.56 20.93
CA GLN A 274 -3.38 -16.18 21.33
C GLN A 274 -3.96 -15.91 22.73
N PRO A 275 -3.24 -15.15 23.57
CA PRO A 275 -3.78 -14.64 24.82
C PRO A 275 -5.06 -13.83 24.62
N LYS A 276 -5.84 -13.64 25.70
CA LYS A 276 -6.94 -12.68 25.68
C LYS A 276 -6.39 -11.28 25.41
N TRP A 277 -7.17 -10.46 24.71
CA TRP A 277 -6.76 -9.11 24.32
C TRP A 277 -6.22 -8.26 25.48
N GLU A 278 -6.82 -8.39 26.65
CA GLU A 278 -6.49 -7.64 27.86
C GLU A 278 -5.08 -7.96 28.40
N ASN A 279 -4.50 -9.07 27.95
CA ASN A 279 -3.15 -9.49 28.37
C ASN A 279 -2.03 -8.89 27.49
N TYR A 280 -2.37 -8.17 26.44
CA TYR A 280 -1.38 -7.47 25.62
C TYR A 280 -1.14 -6.06 26.18
N ASP A 281 0.10 -5.78 26.54
CA ASP A 281 0.55 -4.47 27.04
C ASP A 281 1.03 -3.52 25.95
N ILE A 282 0.23 -3.39 24.89
CA ILE A 282 0.55 -2.61 23.69
C ILE A 282 0.82 -1.15 24.06
N ASP A 283 1.94 -0.61 23.58
CA ASP A 283 2.22 0.82 23.64
C ASP A 283 1.41 1.57 22.57
N LYS A 284 0.13 1.79 22.86
CA LYS A 284 -0.79 2.49 21.94
C LYS A 284 -0.32 3.91 21.63
N LYS A 285 0.39 4.56 22.57
CA LYS A 285 0.91 5.91 22.36
C LYS A 285 1.89 5.96 21.19
N TYR A 286 2.80 4.97 21.12
CA TYR A 286 3.70 4.83 19.98
C TYR A 286 2.96 4.74 18.63
N TYR A 287 1.93 3.90 18.56
CA TYR A 287 1.17 3.72 17.31
C TYR A 287 0.36 4.96 16.96
N LEU A 288 -0.21 5.65 17.96
CA LEU A 288 -0.93 6.90 17.76
C LEU A 288 -0.02 7.99 17.20
N GLU A 289 1.14 8.22 17.82
CA GLU A 289 2.14 9.19 17.35
C GLU A 289 2.57 8.90 15.90
N ALA A 290 2.77 7.61 15.56
CA ALA A 290 3.14 7.20 14.22
C ALA A 290 2.01 7.44 13.20
N ILE A 291 0.75 7.20 13.57
CA ILE A 291 -0.43 7.46 12.71
C ILE A 291 -0.58 8.96 12.48
N GLU A 292 -0.50 9.78 13.53
CA GLU A 292 -0.63 11.24 13.43
C GLU A 292 0.48 11.85 12.58
N GLN A 293 1.72 11.38 12.76
CA GLN A 293 2.85 11.83 11.94
C GLN A 293 2.62 11.53 10.46
N GLU A 294 2.09 10.35 10.14
CA GLU A 294 1.81 9.98 8.76
C GLU A 294 0.61 10.76 8.18
N ILE A 295 -0.47 10.96 8.95
CA ILE A 295 -1.62 11.77 8.54
C ILE A 295 -1.19 13.20 8.17
N ASN A 296 -0.31 13.81 8.95
CA ASN A 296 0.22 15.15 8.69
C ASN A 296 1.01 15.26 7.38
N GLY A 297 1.53 14.16 6.86
CA GLY A 297 2.24 14.10 5.58
C GLY A 297 1.35 13.74 4.38
N ILE A 298 0.07 13.45 4.59
CA ILE A 298 -0.84 12.99 3.54
C ILE A 298 -1.53 14.18 2.87
N ILE A 299 -1.60 14.13 1.55
CA ILE A 299 -2.37 15.07 0.72
C ILE A 299 -3.75 14.47 0.45
N ASP A 300 -4.80 15.13 0.96
CA ASP A 300 -6.20 14.77 0.70
C ASP A 300 -6.77 15.68 -0.40
N VAL A 301 -7.13 15.08 -1.53
CA VAL A 301 -7.71 15.78 -2.68
C VAL A 301 -9.11 15.25 -2.91
N SER A 302 -10.11 16.10 -2.74
CA SER A 302 -11.51 15.75 -3.03
C SER A 302 -12.07 16.61 -4.17
N SER A 303 -12.95 16.03 -4.98
CA SER A 303 -13.59 16.72 -6.12
C SER A 303 -14.41 17.95 -5.70
N ASN A 304 -14.80 18.03 -4.42
CA ASN A 304 -15.51 19.19 -3.88
C ASN A 304 -14.59 20.37 -3.52
N GLN A 305 -13.29 20.13 -3.30
CA GLN A 305 -12.30 21.18 -3.07
C GLN A 305 -11.82 21.85 -4.36
N LEU A 306 -12.06 21.21 -5.51
CA LEU A 306 -11.73 21.74 -6.84
C LEU A 306 -12.74 22.76 -7.38
N LYS A 307 -13.71 23.20 -6.58
CA LYS A 307 -14.62 24.29 -6.92
C LYS A 307 -14.04 25.69 -6.65
N LEU A 308 -12.78 25.77 -6.27
CA LEU A 308 -12.17 27.05 -5.86
C LEU A 308 -11.14 27.58 -6.87
N PHE A 309 -11.42 27.42 -8.17
CA PHE A 309 -10.73 28.32 -9.14
C PHE A 309 -11.63 28.52 -10.36
#